data_e38025f231d4146baeaf460d2c8b7bd6
#
_entry.id   e38025f231d4146baeaf460d2c8b7bd6
#
_cell.length_a   1.000
_cell.length_b   1.000
_cell.length_c   1.000
_cell.angle_alpha   90.00
_cell.angle_beta   90.00
_cell.angle_gamma   90.00
#
_symmetry.space_group_name_H-M   'P 1'
#
loop_
_entity.id
_entity.type
_entity.pdbx_description
1 polymer ?
#
loop_
_entity_poly.entity_id
_entity_poly.type
_entity_poly.pdbx_seq_one_letter_code
_entity_poly.pdbx_strand_id
1 'polypeptide(L)'
;MIRYTSLIMLGLLASSFYCLQTALAQTPLSPRAERGQTFARANCAHCHSIDKVSPSPLAIAPPFRTLHQRYPVEMLEEALAEGIVTGHANMPEFRLEPDQIGNLIAFLKTLER
;
A
#
# COMPACT_ATOMS: atom_id res chain seq x y z
N MET A 1 63.38 -23.83 12.45
CA MET A 1 62.45 -23.93 11.31
C MET A 1 61.02 -24.00 11.88
N ILE A 2 60.37 -22.87 11.99
CA ILE A 2 59.03 -22.75 12.60
C ILE A 2 58.05 -22.52 11.46
N ARG A 3 57.00 -23.34 11.46
CA ARG A 3 55.99 -23.52 10.43
C ARG A 3 55.04 -22.34 10.40
N TYR A 4 55.14 -21.48 9.39
CA TYR A 4 54.23 -20.33 9.12
C TYR A 4 53.13 -20.65 8.11
N THR A 5 52.70 -21.89 8.01
CA THR A 5 51.74 -22.30 6.97
C THR A 5 50.28 -22.40 7.43
N SER A 6 49.95 -22.01 8.68
CA SER A 6 48.59 -22.25 9.23
C SER A 6 47.71 -21.02 9.40
N LEU A 7 48.15 -19.82 9.04
CA LEU A 7 47.40 -18.57 9.28
C LEU A 7 46.76 -17.92 8.03
N ILE A 8 46.95 -18.52 6.85
CA ILE A 8 46.45 -17.93 5.59
C ILE A 8 45.05 -18.47 5.19
N MET A 9 44.63 -19.61 5.76
CA MET A 9 43.36 -20.24 5.35
C MET A 9 42.10 -19.76 6.08
N LEU A 10 42.23 -18.92 7.11
CA LEU A 10 41.06 -18.47 7.88
C LEU A 10 40.45 -17.12 7.42
N GLY A 11 41.09 -16.46 6.46
CA GLY A 11 40.67 -15.14 5.97
C GLY A 11 39.72 -15.16 4.77
N LEU A 12 39.54 -16.31 4.10
CA LEU A 12 38.80 -16.38 2.83
C LEU A 12 37.32 -16.78 2.95
N LEU A 13 36.85 -17.17 4.12
CA LEU A 13 35.45 -17.58 4.31
C LEU A 13 34.54 -16.47 4.85
N ALA A 14 35.06 -15.32 5.22
CA ALA A 14 34.25 -14.20 5.73
C ALA A 14 33.74 -13.26 4.67
N SER A 15 34.18 -13.35 3.41
CA SER A 15 33.81 -12.41 2.34
C SER A 15 32.53 -12.78 1.56
N SER A 16 31.95 -13.96 1.79
CA SER A 16 30.82 -14.43 0.94
C SER A 16 29.45 -14.16 1.51
N PHE A 17 29.32 -13.50 2.67
CA PHE A 17 28.02 -13.26 3.30
C PHE A 17 27.45 -11.84 3.10
N TYR A 18 28.14 -10.98 2.36
CA TYR A 18 27.72 -9.57 2.19
C TYR A 18 26.86 -9.27 0.96
N CYS A 19 26.43 -10.28 0.22
CA CYS A 19 25.83 -10.03 -1.11
C CYS A 19 24.37 -10.46 -1.27
N LEU A 20 23.53 -10.50 -0.23
CA LEU A 20 22.10 -10.79 -0.46
C LEU A 20 21.14 -9.96 0.41
N GLN A 21 21.39 -8.66 0.51
CA GLN A 21 20.38 -7.72 0.97
C GLN A 21 20.02 -6.79 -0.19
N THR A 22 19.51 -7.33 -1.27
CA THR A 22 18.68 -6.56 -2.19
C THR A 22 17.36 -6.29 -1.45
N ALA A 23 17.35 -5.22 -0.64
CA ALA A 23 16.11 -4.67 -0.15
C ALA A 23 15.25 -4.42 -1.38
N LEU A 24 14.09 -5.05 -1.45
CA LEU A 24 13.05 -4.71 -2.41
C LEU A 24 12.70 -3.25 -2.15
N ALA A 25 13.33 -2.35 -2.88
CA ALA A 25 13.07 -0.92 -2.80
C ALA A 25 11.62 -0.72 -3.25
N GLN A 26 10.72 -0.60 -2.30
CA GLN A 26 9.35 -0.21 -2.59
C GLN A 26 9.40 1.19 -3.16
N THR A 27 8.88 1.37 -4.37
CA THR A 27 8.77 2.69 -4.98
C THR A 27 7.99 3.59 -4.01
N PRO A 28 8.55 4.72 -3.57
CA PRO A 28 7.86 5.64 -2.68
C PRO A 28 6.54 6.08 -3.31
N LEU A 29 5.52 6.27 -2.48
CA LEU A 29 4.28 6.87 -2.93
C LEU A 29 4.53 8.31 -3.39
N SER A 30 3.75 8.76 -4.36
CA SER A 30 3.72 10.19 -4.68
C SER A 30 3.13 10.98 -3.51
N PRO A 31 3.47 12.29 -3.35
CA PRO A 31 2.89 13.10 -2.26
C PRO A 31 1.34 13.13 -2.28
N ARG A 32 0.72 13.03 -3.45
CA ARG A 32 -0.75 12.90 -3.55
C ARG A 32 -1.22 11.56 -2.98
N ALA A 33 -0.59 10.47 -3.37
CA ALA A 33 -0.96 9.13 -2.88
C ALA A 33 -0.72 8.98 -1.38
N GLU A 34 0.31 9.61 -0.81
CA GLU A 34 0.55 9.62 0.63
C GLU A 34 -0.57 10.33 1.40
N ARG A 35 -1.04 11.48 0.89
CA ARG A 35 -2.19 12.18 1.48
C ARG A 35 -3.46 11.34 1.37
N GLY A 36 -3.67 10.69 0.23
CA GLY A 36 -4.79 9.76 0.02
C GLY A 36 -4.74 8.56 0.97
N GLN A 37 -3.56 7.98 1.18
CA GLN A 37 -3.35 6.91 2.15
C GLN A 37 -3.65 7.36 3.57
N THR A 38 -3.20 8.56 3.95
CA THR A 38 -3.47 9.13 5.28
C THR A 38 -4.96 9.31 5.49
N PHE A 39 -5.67 9.84 4.49
CA PHE A 39 -7.13 9.97 4.53
C PHE A 39 -7.82 8.61 4.66
N ALA A 40 -7.43 7.64 3.83
CA ALA A 40 -8.00 6.29 3.86
C ALA A 40 -7.75 5.59 5.21
N ARG A 41 -6.59 5.79 5.80
CA ARG A 41 -6.26 5.23 7.12
C ARG A 41 -7.17 5.79 8.22
N ALA A 42 -7.45 7.08 8.18
CA ALA A 42 -8.28 7.74 9.18
C ALA A 42 -9.77 7.42 9.04
N ASN A 43 -10.27 7.22 7.81
CA ASN A 43 -11.70 7.20 7.54
C ASN A 43 -12.23 5.86 7.01
N CYS A 44 -11.39 5.04 6.40
CA CYS A 44 -11.83 3.84 5.67
C CYS A 44 -11.30 2.54 6.29
N ALA A 45 -10.15 2.59 6.96
CA ALA A 45 -9.43 1.39 7.43
C ALA A 45 -10.15 0.62 8.54
N HIS A 46 -11.16 1.19 9.17
CA HIS A 46 -11.98 0.46 10.15
C HIS A 46 -12.80 -0.67 9.51
N CYS A 47 -13.15 -0.51 8.24
CA CYS A 47 -13.97 -1.48 7.51
C CYS A 47 -13.22 -2.10 6.33
N HIS A 48 -12.45 -1.33 5.59
CA HIS A 48 -11.76 -1.76 4.39
C HIS A 48 -10.28 -2.06 4.64
N SER A 49 -9.75 -3.12 4.04
CA SER A 49 -8.31 -3.24 3.89
C SER A 49 -7.82 -2.17 2.92
N ILE A 50 -6.83 -1.40 3.35
CA ILE A 50 -6.19 -0.33 2.59
C ILE A 50 -4.75 -0.70 2.18
N ASP A 51 -4.41 -1.97 2.22
CA ASP A 51 -3.12 -2.51 1.80
C ASP A 51 -3.27 -3.57 0.70
N LYS A 52 -2.13 -4.12 0.27
CA LYS A 52 -2.07 -5.07 -0.85
C LYS A 52 -2.37 -6.52 -0.47
N VAL A 53 -2.40 -6.87 0.81
CA VAL A 53 -2.39 -8.28 1.23
C VAL A 53 -3.43 -8.62 2.29
N SER A 54 -3.72 -7.73 3.25
CA SER A 54 -4.58 -8.02 4.39
C SER A 54 -6.05 -8.20 3.99
N PRO A 55 -6.82 -9.02 4.69
CA PRO A 55 -8.27 -9.02 4.57
C PRO A 55 -8.86 -7.73 5.14
N SER A 56 -10.07 -7.37 4.71
CA SER A 56 -10.81 -6.27 5.31
C SER A 56 -11.24 -6.61 6.74
N PRO A 57 -11.11 -5.67 7.70
CA PRO A 57 -11.63 -5.87 9.06
C PRO A 57 -13.12 -6.20 9.07
N LEU A 58 -13.91 -5.55 8.24
CA LEU A 58 -15.30 -5.90 8.00
C LEU A 58 -15.40 -6.80 6.77
N ALA A 59 -15.81 -8.05 6.95
CA ALA A 59 -15.76 -9.08 5.89
C ALA A 59 -16.55 -8.72 4.63
N ILE A 60 -17.66 -7.96 4.75
CA ILE A 60 -18.46 -7.51 3.60
C ILE A 60 -17.87 -6.28 2.89
N ALA A 61 -16.93 -5.56 3.50
CA ALA A 61 -16.30 -4.40 2.89
C ALA A 61 -15.20 -4.86 1.92
N PRO A 62 -15.26 -4.50 0.62
CA PRO A 62 -14.25 -4.94 -0.33
C PRO A 62 -12.87 -4.34 0.01
N PRO A 63 -11.80 -5.12 -0.03
CA PRO A 63 -10.45 -4.57 0.04
C PRO A 63 -10.22 -3.56 -1.10
N PHE A 64 -9.58 -2.44 -0.81
CA PHE A 64 -9.38 -1.38 -1.81
C PHE A 64 -8.61 -1.85 -3.05
N ARG A 65 -7.67 -2.81 -2.88
CA ARG A 65 -6.94 -3.43 -4.00
C ARG A 65 -7.83 -4.15 -5.01
N THR A 66 -9.08 -4.48 -4.68
CA THR A 66 -9.99 -5.21 -5.57
C THR A 66 -11.01 -4.32 -6.26
N LEU A 67 -11.07 -3.03 -5.93
CA LEU A 67 -12.07 -2.11 -6.49
C LEU A 67 -11.94 -1.98 -8.02
N HIS A 68 -10.71 -1.86 -8.52
CA HIS A 68 -10.41 -1.75 -9.94
C HIS A 68 -10.89 -2.95 -10.77
N GLN A 69 -11.14 -4.09 -10.15
CA GLN A 69 -11.68 -5.28 -10.82
C GLN A 69 -13.18 -5.16 -11.14
N ARG A 70 -13.86 -4.22 -10.50
CA ARG A 70 -15.30 -4.00 -10.68
C ARG A 70 -15.58 -2.79 -11.58
N TYR A 71 -14.78 -1.75 -11.44
CA TYR A 71 -14.89 -0.49 -12.20
C TYR A 71 -13.57 0.30 -12.08
N PRO A 72 -13.25 1.15 -13.06
CA PRO A 72 -12.13 2.09 -12.92
C PRO A 72 -12.31 2.95 -11.67
N VAL A 73 -11.27 3.07 -10.83
CA VAL A 73 -11.39 3.81 -9.56
C VAL A 73 -11.68 5.29 -9.75
N GLU A 74 -11.39 5.85 -10.91
CA GLU A 74 -11.74 7.22 -11.29
C GLU A 74 -13.26 7.46 -11.29
N MET A 75 -14.06 6.43 -11.53
CA MET A 75 -15.53 6.56 -11.46
C MET A 75 -16.05 6.87 -10.06
N LEU A 76 -15.22 6.74 -9.05
CA LEU A 76 -15.57 7.16 -7.69
C LEU A 76 -15.51 8.68 -7.49
N GLU A 77 -14.91 9.44 -8.40
CA GLU A 77 -14.72 10.89 -8.24
C GLU A 77 -16.05 11.61 -8.05
N GLU A 78 -17.01 11.36 -8.94
CA GLU A 78 -18.34 11.97 -8.87
C GLU A 78 -19.11 11.54 -7.62
N ALA A 79 -19.10 10.23 -7.34
CA ALA A 79 -19.78 9.70 -6.16
C ALA A 79 -19.23 10.26 -4.84
N LEU A 80 -17.91 10.46 -4.76
CA LEU A 80 -17.26 11.04 -3.58
C LEU A 80 -17.48 12.55 -3.46
N ALA A 81 -17.74 13.27 -4.57
CA ALA A 81 -18.08 14.68 -4.57
C ALA A 81 -19.53 14.92 -4.16
N GLU A 82 -20.45 14.10 -4.65
CA GLU A 82 -21.88 14.26 -4.42
C GLU A 82 -22.38 13.63 -3.10
N GLY A 83 -21.61 12.71 -2.57
CA GLY A 83 -21.98 11.87 -1.45
C GLY A 83 -22.24 10.43 -1.93
N ILE A 84 -21.29 9.55 -1.62
CA ILE A 84 -21.41 8.16 -2.00
C ILE A 84 -22.45 7.46 -1.13
N VAL A 85 -23.59 7.13 -1.72
CA VAL A 85 -24.58 6.25 -1.13
C VAL A 85 -24.33 4.87 -1.67
N THR A 86 -23.67 4.03 -0.86
CA THR A 86 -23.46 2.62 -1.22
C THR A 86 -24.64 1.80 -0.72
N GLY A 87 -24.87 0.63 -1.33
CA GLY A 87 -25.84 -0.34 -0.84
C GLY A 87 -25.54 -0.93 0.55
N HIS A 88 -24.57 -0.37 1.26
CA HIS A 88 -24.12 -0.80 2.58
C HIS A 88 -24.66 0.16 3.65
N ALA A 89 -25.63 -0.28 4.43
CA ALA A 89 -26.23 0.52 5.50
C ALA A 89 -25.21 1.05 6.53
N ASN A 90 -24.03 0.46 6.60
CA ASN A 90 -22.99 0.79 7.60
C ASN A 90 -21.84 1.64 7.03
N MET A 91 -21.84 1.94 5.73
CA MET A 91 -20.81 2.82 5.17
C MET A 91 -21.23 4.27 5.34
N PRO A 92 -20.44 5.12 6.01
CA PRO A 92 -20.74 6.54 6.13
C PRO A 92 -20.78 7.20 4.74
N GLU A 93 -21.68 8.16 4.58
CA GLU A 93 -21.69 9.03 3.42
C GLU A 93 -20.52 10.01 3.51
N PHE A 94 -19.67 10.03 2.48
CA PHE A 94 -18.57 10.99 2.35
C PHE A 94 -18.88 11.98 1.25
N ARG A 95 -18.72 13.27 1.56
CA ARG A 95 -18.64 14.35 0.58
C ARG A 95 -17.26 14.97 0.70
N LEU A 96 -16.46 14.79 -0.32
CA LEU A 96 -15.07 15.20 -0.30
C LEU A 96 -14.83 16.41 -1.21
N GLU A 97 -13.89 17.22 -0.80
CA GLU A 97 -13.38 18.30 -1.65
C GLU A 97 -12.54 17.73 -2.81
N PRO A 98 -12.46 18.41 -3.96
CA PRO A 98 -11.76 17.91 -5.16
C PRO A 98 -10.32 17.44 -4.90
N ASP A 99 -9.58 18.15 -4.05
CA ASP A 99 -8.21 17.77 -3.70
C ASP A 99 -8.15 16.47 -2.87
N GLN A 100 -9.11 16.27 -1.98
CA GLN A 100 -9.22 15.04 -1.19
C GLN A 100 -9.55 13.86 -2.10
N ILE A 101 -10.48 14.05 -3.03
CA ILE A 101 -10.85 13.06 -4.04
C ILE A 101 -9.62 12.68 -4.87
N GLY A 102 -8.95 13.65 -5.46
CA GLY A 102 -7.78 13.42 -6.28
C GLY A 102 -6.63 12.73 -5.53
N ASN A 103 -6.45 13.02 -4.24
CA ASN A 103 -5.47 12.34 -3.40
C ASN A 103 -5.88 10.89 -3.13
N LEU A 104 -7.15 10.63 -2.82
CA LEU A 104 -7.66 9.29 -2.57
C LEU A 104 -7.56 8.42 -3.83
N ILE A 105 -7.98 8.92 -5.00
CA ILE A 105 -7.85 8.22 -6.27
C ILE A 105 -6.39 7.89 -6.57
N ALA A 106 -5.46 8.84 -6.37
CA ALA A 106 -4.04 8.60 -6.55
C ALA A 106 -3.52 7.46 -5.66
N PHE A 107 -4.00 7.36 -4.43
CA PHE A 107 -3.66 6.26 -3.54
C PHE A 107 -4.27 4.93 -4.02
N LEU A 108 -5.57 4.90 -4.35
CA LEU A 108 -6.25 3.68 -4.83
C LEU A 108 -5.52 3.06 -6.02
N LYS A 109 -5.07 3.89 -6.98
CA LYS A 109 -4.28 3.42 -8.15
C LYS A 109 -2.97 2.73 -7.78
N THR A 110 -2.39 3.03 -6.63
CA THR A 110 -1.18 2.34 -6.16
C THR A 110 -1.45 0.91 -5.70
N LEU A 111 -2.70 0.59 -5.42
CA LEU A 111 -3.13 -0.73 -4.93
C LEU A 111 -3.54 -1.68 -6.07
N GLU A 112 -3.66 -1.20 -7.30
CA GLU A 112 -4.11 -1.97 -8.47
C GLU A 112 -3.08 -2.99 -8.99
N ARG A 113 -1.85 -2.99 -8.46
CA ARG A 113 -0.71 -3.81 -8.91
C ARG A 113 -0.37 -4.91 -7.94
#